data_17af982484d7e5b149087e3ce45d2c66
#
_entry.id   17af982484d7e5b149087e3ce45d2c66
#
_cell.length_a   1.000
_cell.length_b   1.000
_cell.length_c   1.000
_cell.angle_alpha   90.00
_cell.angle_beta   90.00
_cell.angle_gamma   90.00
#
_symmetry.space_group_name_H-M   'P 1'
#
loop_
_entity.id
_entity.type
_entity.pdbx_description
1 polymer ?
#
loop_
_entity_poly.entity_id
_entity_poly.type
_entity_poly.pdbx_seq_one_letter_code
_entity_poly.pdbx_strand_id
1 'polypeptide(L)'
;MDRGEGMDVMDWDWIIEGERATEGRRGRRVRRLHARRARRVFRALVAVTVACCLLGVGVFAWLGVEQAGTARCAAESSALAVKDDHSAERYARMVAKARAYNRRLAATPQVIGELSGEDGAVKGDFGFKSDREYQSLLDFGDGIMATIEIPSIGVDLPVRHGADAYALDNGLGHLHGTSLPVGGTSTHSVITGHTGVADKALFTRLTELRKGDVFYVKVAAQTLAYKVDWLQCIRQSDEGRMA
;
A
#
# COMPACT_ATOMS: atom_id res chain seq x y z
N MET A 1 -89.53 12.12 72.99
CA MET A 1 -89.37 10.89 72.21
C MET A 1 -89.14 11.31 70.78
N ASP A 2 -87.96 11.27 70.37
CA ASP A 2 -87.62 11.17 68.99
C ASP A 2 -86.17 10.70 68.84
N ARG A 3 -86.01 9.64 68.09
CA ARG A 3 -84.73 9.05 67.85
C ARG A 3 -84.31 9.53 66.47
N GLY A 4 -83.30 10.38 66.41
CA GLY A 4 -82.61 10.69 65.18
C GLY A 4 -81.62 9.60 64.89
N GLU A 5 -81.86 8.81 63.84
CA GLU A 5 -80.83 7.89 63.32
C GLU A 5 -79.71 8.65 62.63
N GLY A 6 -78.48 8.50 63.20
CA GLY A 6 -77.29 8.99 62.56
C GLY A 6 -77.03 8.16 61.32
N MET A 7 -76.93 8.83 60.20
CA MET A 7 -76.51 8.24 58.93
C MET A 7 -74.99 8.11 58.98
N ASP A 8 -74.55 6.88 58.99
CA ASP A 8 -73.15 6.51 58.99
C ASP A 8 -72.48 7.05 57.68
N VAL A 9 -71.65 8.08 57.81
CA VAL A 9 -70.91 8.61 56.67
C VAL A 9 -69.80 7.59 56.37
N MET A 10 -70.05 6.88 55.30
CA MET A 10 -69.08 5.87 54.79
C MET A 10 -67.75 6.54 54.51
N ASP A 11 -66.76 6.15 55.29
CA ASP A 11 -65.42 6.66 55.18
C ASP A 11 -64.75 6.20 53.88
N TRP A 12 -64.70 7.07 52.88
CA TRP A 12 -64.12 6.80 51.55
C TRP A 12 -62.60 6.97 51.51
N ASP A 13 -61.98 7.46 52.57
CA ASP A 13 -60.53 7.82 52.53
C ASP A 13 -59.63 6.59 52.36
N TRP A 14 -60.04 5.44 52.91
CA TRP A 14 -59.26 4.21 52.75
C TRP A 14 -59.32 3.66 51.30
N ILE A 15 -60.39 3.88 50.55
CA ILE A 15 -60.52 3.50 49.13
C ILE A 15 -59.60 4.37 48.27
N ILE A 16 -59.60 5.69 48.53
CA ILE A 16 -58.77 6.65 47.81
C ILE A 16 -57.27 6.42 48.10
N GLU A 17 -56.90 6.12 49.32
CA GLU A 17 -55.51 5.77 49.67
C GLU A 17 -55.09 4.44 49.06
N GLY A 18 -55.95 3.44 49.02
CA GLY A 18 -55.72 2.16 48.33
C GLY A 18 -55.43 2.31 46.87
N GLU A 19 -56.22 3.13 46.16
CA GLU A 19 -56.01 3.41 44.73
C GLU A 19 -54.69 4.19 44.48
N ARG A 20 -54.40 5.24 45.25
CA ARG A 20 -53.13 6.00 45.13
C ARG A 20 -51.95 5.11 45.41
N ALA A 21 -52.01 4.20 46.38
CA ALA A 21 -50.95 3.26 46.69
C ALA A 21 -50.72 2.24 45.57
N THR A 22 -51.75 1.77 44.89
CA THR A 22 -51.65 0.82 43.77
C THR A 22 -51.14 1.49 42.52
N GLU A 23 -51.53 2.71 42.19
CA GLU A 23 -50.98 3.50 41.08
C GLU A 23 -49.49 3.82 41.29
N GLY A 24 -49.10 4.22 42.48
CA GLY A 24 -47.72 4.47 42.84
C GLY A 24 -46.84 3.21 42.73
N ARG A 25 -47.36 2.04 43.03
CA ARG A 25 -46.67 0.75 42.89
C ARG A 25 -46.55 0.33 41.41
N ARG A 26 -47.59 0.49 40.61
CA ARG A 26 -47.56 0.23 39.16
C ARG A 26 -46.61 1.17 38.44
N GLY A 27 -46.64 2.47 38.70
CA GLY A 27 -45.74 3.46 38.13
C GLY A 27 -44.27 3.20 38.47
N ARG A 28 -43.95 2.80 39.71
CA ARG A 28 -42.60 2.42 40.13
C ARG A 28 -42.12 1.14 39.44
N ARG A 29 -42.98 0.16 39.20
CA ARG A 29 -42.66 -1.10 38.52
C ARG A 29 -42.35 -0.85 37.03
N VAL A 30 -43.17 -0.04 36.35
CA VAL A 30 -42.97 0.37 34.96
C VAL A 30 -41.67 1.14 34.78
N ARG A 31 -41.41 2.14 35.66
CA ARG A 31 -40.13 2.90 35.64
C ARG A 31 -38.92 2.01 35.84
N ARG A 32 -38.98 1.00 36.74
CA ARG A 32 -37.89 0.04 36.96
C ARG A 32 -37.68 -0.87 35.76
N LEU A 33 -38.71 -1.26 35.04
CA LEU A 33 -38.65 -2.08 33.82
C LEU A 33 -38.01 -1.26 32.68
N HIS A 34 -38.47 -0.01 32.51
CA HIS A 34 -37.86 0.91 31.52
C HIS A 34 -36.39 1.20 31.82
N ALA A 35 -36.02 1.44 33.07
CA ALA A 35 -34.63 1.67 33.47
C ALA A 35 -33.76 0.42 33.24
N ARG A 36 -34.29 -0.80 33.49
CA ARG A 36 -33.57 -2.04 33.22
C ARG A 36 -33.39 -2.26 31.71
N ARG A 37 -34.41 -1.94 30.91
CA ARG A 37 -34.37 -2.05 29.45
C ARG A 37 -33.38 -1.03 28.86
N ALA A 38 -33.43 0.22 29.32
CA ALA A 38 -32.50 1.28 28.93
C ALA A 38 -31.03 0.90 29.27
N ARG A 39 -30.77 0.35 30.47
CA ARG A 39 -29.42 -0.13 30.84
C ARG A 39 -28.94 -1.29 29.98
N ARG A 40 -29.83 -2.21 29.56
CA ARG A 40 -29.47 -3.32 28.67
C ARG A 40 -29.15 -2.79 27.27
N VAL A 41 -29.95 -1.88 26.73
CA VAL A 41 -29.71 -1.23 25.43
C VAL A 41 -28.41 -0.44 25.47
N PHE A 42 -28.19 0.35 26.53
CA PHE A 42 -26.94 1.10 26.68
C PHE A 42 -25.72 0.18 26.75
N ARG A 43 -25.78 -0.92 27.52
CA ARG A 43 -24.68 -1.91 27.58
C ARG A 43 -24.44 -2.59 26.23
N ALA A 44 -25.51 -2.91 25.49
CA ALA A 44 -25.39 -3.48 24.14
C ALA A 44 -24.74 -2.49 23.18
N LEU A 45 -25.14 -1.21 23.19
CA LEU A 45 -24.53 -0.17 22.39
C LEU A 45 -23.03 0.01 22.71
N VAL A 46 -22.70 0.09 23.99
CA VAL A 46 -21.28 0.19 24.41
C VAL A 46 -20.49 -1.04 23.95
N ALA A 47 -21.04 -2.25 24.08
CA ALA A 47 -20.37 -3.47 23.61
C ALA A 47 -20.16 -3.46 22.09
N VAL A 48 -21.14 -3.01 21.30
CA VAL A 48 -21.02 -2.87 19.85
C VAL A 48 -19.96 -1.83 19.50
N THR A 49 -19.97 -0.68 20.16
CA THR A 49 -18.95 0.37 19.92
C THR A 49 -17.55 -0.14 20.22
N VAL A 50 -17.36 -0.82 21.34
CA VAL A 50 -16.05 -1.42 21.70
C VAL A 50 -15.64 -2.47 20.68
N ALA A 51 -16.54 -3.33 20.24
CA ALA A 51 -16.26 -4.33 19.21
C ALA A 51 -15.86 -3.68 17.88
N CYS A 52 -16.56 -2.63 17.44
CA CYS A 52 -16.21 -1.87 16.25
C CYS A 52 -14.84 -1.20 16.38
N CYS A 53 -14.52 -0.62 17.54
CA CYS A 53 -13.20 -0.03 17.79
C CYS A 53 -12.09 -1.09 17.74
N LEU A 54 -12.30 -2.25 18.35
CA LEU A 54 -11.32 -3.35 18.33
C LEU A 54 -11.12 -3.90 16.92
N LEU A 55 -12.20 -4.05 16.14
CA LEU A 55 -12.11 -4.44 14.73
C LEU A 55 -11.34 -3.38 13.92
N GLY A 56 -11.64 -2.10 14.12
CA GLY A 56 -10.91 -1.00 13.48
C GLY A 56 -9.42 -1.03 13.79
N VAL A 57 -9.05 -1.15 15.07
CA VAL A 57 -7.64 -1.28 15.49
C VAL A 57 -7.00 -2.53 14.91
N GLY A 58 -7.73 -3.67 14.87
CA GLY A 58 -7.25 -4.91 14.27
C GLY A 58 -6.95 -4.78 12.78
N VAL A 59 -7.83 -4.13 12.02
CA VAL A 59 -7.63 -3.86 10.59
C VAL A 59 -6.43 -2.92 10.37
N PHE A 60 -6.32 -1.83 11.15
CA PHE A 60 -5.17 -0.92 11.06
C PHE A 60 -3.86 -1.60 11.45
N ALA A 61 -3.86 -2.45 12.48
CA ALA A 61 -2.68 -3.21 12.86
C ALA A 61 -2.29 -4.23 11.79
N TRP A 62 -3.26 -4.91 11.17
CA TRP A 62 -3.02 -5.84 10.08
C TRP A 62 -2.43 -5.15 8.84
N LEU A 63 -3.03 -4.02 8.41
CA LEU A 63 -2.49 -3.19 7.34
C LEU A 63 -1.08 -2.69 7.64
N GLY A 64 -0.80 -2.29 8.88
CA GLY A 64 0.52 -1.85 9.30
C GLY A 64 1.57 -2.96 9.28
N VAL A 65 1.19 -4.20 9.64
CA VAL A 65 2.07 -5.37 9.59
C VAL A 65 2.39 -5.75 8.14
N GLU A 66 1.41 -5.68 7.24
CA GLU A 66 1.59 -6.00 5.83
C GLU A 66 2.47 -4.97 5.11
N GLN A 67 2.28 -3.67 5.39
CA GLN A 67 3.18 -2.62 4.90
C GLN A 67 4.60 -2.74 5.48
N ALA A 68 4.75 -3.09 6.75
CA ALA A 68 6.04 -3.34 7.36
C ALA A 68 6.72 -4.61 6.80
N GLY A 69 5.93 -5.63 6.41
CA GLY A 69 6.42 -6.85 5.76
C GLY A 69 7.01 -6.57 4.39
N THR A 70 6.30 -5.83 3.53
CA THR A 70 6.78 -5.45 2.19
C THR A 70 7.99 -4.52 2.25
N ALA A 71 8.01 -3.57 3.18
CA ALA A 71 9.17 -2.70 3.40
C ALA A 71 10.38 -3.48 3.93
N ARG A 72 10.18 -4.47 4.80
CA ARG A 72 11.26 -5.35 5.30
C ARG A 72 11.80 -6.25 4.22
N CYS A 73 10.96 -6.89 3.40
CA CYS A 73 11.41 -7.69 2.27
C CYS A 73 12.18 -6.85 1.25
N ALA A 74 11.74 -5.61 0.98
CA ALA A 74 12.46 -4.68 0.13
C ALA A 74 13.80 -4.27 0.75
N ALA A 75 13.85 -3.97 2.04
CA ALA A 75 15.07 -3.63 2.77
C ALA A 75 16.03 -4.82 2.90
N GLU A 76 15.53 -6.03 3.14
CA GLU A 76 16.35 -7.24 3.17
C GLU A 76 16.91 -7.58 1.79
N SER A 77 16.11 -7.46 0.73
CA SER A 77 16.57 -7.64 -0.64
C SER A 77 17.63 -6.60 -1.03
N SER A 78 17.42 -5.34 -0.61
CA SER A 78 18.42 -4.26 -0.80
C SER A 78 19.66 -4.51 0.03
N ALA A 79 19.54 -4.99 1.26
CA ALA A 79 20.65 -5.32 2.14
C ALA A 79 21.45 -6.53 1.66
N LEU A 80 20.80 -7.54 1.05
CA LEU A 80 21.46 -8.69 0.42
C LEU A 80 22.27 -8.25 -0.81
N ALA A 81 21.72 -7.35 -1.63
CA ALA A 81 22.43 -6.78 -2.76
C ALA A 81 23.66 -5.93 -2.36
N VAL A 82 23.70 -5.44 -1.12
CA VAL A 82 24.80 -4.61 -0.58
C VAL A 82 25.76 -5.40 0.33
N LYS A 83 25.29 -6.49 0.95
CA LYS A 83 26.00 -7.21 2.03
C LYS A 83 26.81 -8.42 1.57
N ASP A 84 26.72 -8.78 0.28
CA ASP A 84 27.51 -9.88 -0.25
C ASP A 84 29.01 -9.45 -0.28
N ASP A 85 29.81 -10.10 0.57
CA ASP A 85 31.28 -9.89 0.72
C ASP A 85 32.04 -10.38 -0.53
N HIS A 86 31.51 -10.06 -1.70
CA HIS A 86 32.11 -10.37 -2.98
C HIS A 86 33.10 -9.29 -3.35
N SER A 87 34.30 -9.72 -3.69
CA SER A 87 35.42 -8.85 -4.04
C SER A 87 35.01 -7.70 -4.99
N ALA A 88 35.53 -6.51 -4.74
CA ALA A 88 35.33 -5.34 -5.60
C ALA A 88 35.54 -5.66 -7.10
N GLU A 89 36.40 -6.65 -7.38
CA GLU A 89 36.65 -7.16 -8.73
C GLU A 89 35.46 -7.88 -9.35
N ARG A 90 34.65 -8.62 -8.57
CA ARG A 90 33.44 -9.27 -9.08
C ARG A 90 32.43 -8.21 -9.52
N TYR A 91 32.19 -7.22 -8.66
CA TYR A 91 31.30 -6.12 -8.99
C TYR A 91 31.78 -5.29 -10.18
N ALA A 92 33.07 -5.01 -10.26
CA ALA A 92 33.65 -4.33 -11.42
C ALA A 92 33.43 -5.12 -12.72
N ARG A 93 33.59 -6.44 -12.69
CA ARG A 93 33.31 -7.32 -13.84
C ARG A 93 31.83 -7.33 -14.21
N MET A 94 30.89 -7.35 -13.23
CA MET A 94 29.46 -7.29 -13.48
C MET A 94 29.09 -5.97 -14.19
N VAL A 95 29.57 -4.86 -13.68
CA VAL A 95 29.33 -3.53 -14.28
C VAL A 95 29.94 -3.43 -15.68
N ALA A 96 31.14 -3.97 -15.87
CA ALA A 96 31.81 -3.97 -17.19
C ALA A 96 31.00 -4.77 -18.24
N LYS A 97 30.45 -5.93 -17.86
CA LYS A 97 29.57 -6.73 -18.73
C LYS A 97 28.28 -5.97 -19.05
N ALA A 98 27.65 -5.36 -18.05
CA ALA A 98 26.43 -4.57 -18.24
C ALA A 98 26.68 -3.37 -19.17
N ARG A 99 27.80 -2.67 -19.02
CA ARG A 99 28.20 -1.59 -19.94
C ARG A 99 28.48 -2.09 -21.36
N ALA A 100 29.05 -3.28 -21.51
CA ALA A 100 29.26 -3.89 -22.84
C ALA A 100 27.92 -4.24 -23.50
N TYR A 101 26.98 -4.77 -22.73
CA TYR A 101 25.62 -5.02 -23.19
C TYR A 101 24.96 -3.71 -23.64
N ASN A 102 25.00 -2.64 -22.82
CA ASN A 102 24.43 -1.34 -23.18
C ASN A 102 25.02 -0.77 -24.49
N ARG A 103 26.34 -0.92 -24.70
CA ARG A 103 26.97 -0.47 -25.96
C ARG A 103 26.44 -1.23 -27.19
N ARG A 104 26.24 -2.55 -27.07
CA ARG A 104 25.66 -3.35 -28.17
C ARG A 104 24.22 -2.93 -28.43
N LEU A 105 23.48 -2.76 -27.35
CA LEU A 105 22.10 -2.35 -27.39
C LEU A 105 21.95 -0.99 -28.12
N ALA A 106 22.78 0.00 -27.79
CA ALA A 106 22.78 1.32 -28.45
C ALA A 106 23.16 1.28 -29.93
N ALA A 107 23.85 0.25 -30.39
CA ALA A 107 24.22 0.06 -31.79
C ALA A 107 23.14 -0.66 -32.63
N THR A 108 22.08 -1.15 -31.99
CA THR A 108 21.01 -1.91 -32.64
C THR A 108 19.72 -1.09 -32.60
N PRO A 109 18.92 -1.06 -33.69
CA PRO A 109 17.60 -0.45 -33.61
C PRO A 109 16.79 -1.13 -32.51
N GLN A 110 16.35 -0.35 -31.52
CA GLN A 110 15.63 -0.87 -30.36
C GLN A 110 14.13 -0.92 -30.65
N VAL A 111 13.54 -2.08 -30.54
CA VAL A 111 12.10 -2.21 -30.37
C VAL A 111 11.86 -2.24 -28.85
N ILE A 112 11.68 -1.07 -28.25
CA ILE A 112 11.23 -0.95 -26.88
C ILE A 112 9.78 -1.42 -26.87
N GLY A 113 9.48 -2.48 -26.12
CA GLY A 113 8.26 -3.25 -26.08
C GLY A 113 7.04 -2.59 -26.73
N GLU A 114 6.42 -3.25 -27.69
CA GLU A 114 5.20 -2.76 -28.34
C GLU A 114 4.13 -2.47 -27.29
N LEU A 115 4.00 -1.21 -26.94
CA LEU A 115 2.98 -0.68 -26.05
C LEU A 115 1.67 -0.50 -26.80
N SER A 116 1.15 -1.47 -27.50
CA SER A 116 -0.26 -1.47 -27.90
C SER A 116 -0.59 -2.67 -28.79
N GLY A 117 -1.32 -3.63 -28.26
CA GLY A 117 -2.22 -4.41 -29.09
C GLY A 117 -3.43 -3.55 -29.48
N GLU A 118 -4.07 -3.81 -30.59
CA GLU A 118 -5.32 -3.14 -31.04
C GLU A 118 -6.47 -3.23 -30.01
N ASP A 119 -6.31 -4.03 -28.97
CA ASP A 119 -7.24 -4.27 -27.86
C ASP A 119 -6.93 -3.44 -26.61
N GLY A 120 -5.91 -2.56 -26.64
CA GLY A 120 -5.52 -1.73 -25.51
C GLY A 120 -4.88 -2.51 -24.34
N ALA A 121 -4.65 -3.80 -24.49
CA ALA A 121 -3.93 -4.59 -23.52
C ALA A 121 -2.44 -4.28 -23.65
N VAL A 122 -1.82 -3.81 -22.57
CA VAL A 122 -0.36 -3.70 -22.45
C VAL A 122 0.19 -5.13 -22.52
N LYS A 123 0.64 -5.53 -23.70
CA LYS A 123 1.45 -6.75 -23.84
C LYS A 123 2.81 -6.42 -23.25
N GLY A 124 2.99 -6.73 -21.95
CA GLY A 124 4.28 -6.65 -21.32
C GLY A 124 5.32 -7.37 -22.16
N ASP A 125 6.50 -6.78 -22.31
CA ASP A 125 7.61 -7.46 -22.99
C ASP A 125 8.03 -8.68 -22.16
N PHE A 126 7.50 -9.85 -22.51
CA PHE A 126 7.89 -11.13 -21.93
C PHE A 126 9.17 -11.69 -22.57
N GLY A 127 9.76 -10.99 -23.53
CA GLY A 127 11.01 -11.38 -24.20
C GLY A 127 12.17 -11.52 -23.22
N PHE A 128 12.15 -10.79 -22.11
CA PHE A 128 13.17 -10.89 -21.08
C PHE A 128 13.30 -12.31 -20.50
N LYS A 129 12.23 -13.12 -20.48
CA LYS A 129 12.25 -14.50 -19.96
C LYS A 129 13.07 -15.44 -20.85
N SER A 130 13.18 -15.15 -22.13
CA SER A 130 13.97 -15.92 -23.09
C SER A 130 15.41 -15.40 -23.26
N ASP A 131 15.68 -14.14 -22.87
CA ASP A 131 17.00 -13.53 -22.91
C ASP A 131 17.84 -13.91 -21.69
N ARG A 132 18.54 -15.04 -21.81
CA ARG A 132 19.41 -15.54 -20.74
C ARG A 132 20.60 -14.63 -20.47
N GLU A 133 21.11 -13.90 -21.47
CA GLU A 133 22.19 -12.96 -21.27
C GLU A 133 21.73 -11.84 -20.38
N TYR A 134 20.61 -11.19 -20.71
CA TYR A 134 20.02 -10.12 -19.91
C TYR A 134 19.79 -10.55 -18.47
N GLN A 135 19.17 -11.72 -18.25
CA GLN A 135 18.88 -12.24 -16.92
C GLN A 135 20.13 -12.52 -16.08
N SER A 136 21.28 -12.85 -16.73
CA SER A 136 22.53 -13.13 -16.05
C SER A 136 23.33 -11.88 -15.67
N LEU A 137 22.95 -10.71 -16.23
CA LEU A 137 23.64 -9.45 -15.97
C LEU A 137 23.09 -8.79 -14.72
N LEU A 138 23.96 -8.36 -13.82
CA LEU A 138 23.59 -7.71 -12.57
C LEU A 138 22.64 -8.55 -11.70
N ASP A 139 22.73 -9.87 -11.76
CA ASP A 139 21.89 -10.75 -10.95
C ASP A 139 22.47 -10.85 -9.53
N PHE A 140 21.74 -10.28 -8.57
CA PHE A 140 22.05 -10.35 -7.13
C PHE A 140 21.15 -11.35 -6.38
N GLY A 141 20.41 -12.16 -7.10
CA GLY A 141 19.43 -13.11 -6.58
C GLY A 141 17.99 -12.59 -6.68
N ASP A 142 17.05 -13.50 -6.78
CA ASP A 142 15.62 -13.21 -6.92
C ASP A 142 15.29 -12.20 -8.04
N GLY A 143 16.11 -12.20 -9.10
CA GLY A 143 15.97 -11.27 -10.24
C GLY A 143 16.29 -9.82 -9.93
N ILE A 144 16.82 -9.51 -8.74
CA ILE A 144 17.18 -8.13 -8.35
C ILE A 144 18.46 -7.72 -9.07
N MET A 145 18.42 -6.56 -9.76
CA MET A 145 19.57 -5.99 -10.46
C MET A 145 20.10 -4.69 -9.85
N ALA A 146 19.26 -3.96 -9.14
CA ALA A 146 19.60 -2.68 -8.54
C ALA A 146 18.59 -2.32 -7.44
N THR A 147 18.86 -1.22 -6.75
CA THR A 147 17.90 -0.56 -5.85
C THR A 147 17.76 0.90 -6.23
N ILE A 148 16.54 1.42 -6.18
CA ILE A 148 16.26 2.86 -6.32
C ILE A 148 15.93 3.45 -4.96
N GLU A 149 16.58 4.57 -4.63
CA GLU A 149 16.29 5.37 -3.44
C GLU A 149 15.89 6.77 -3.86
N ILE A 150 14.70 7.23 -3.43
CA ILE A 150 14.18 8.58 -3.69
C ILE A 150 13.81 9.23 -2.35
N PRO A 151 14.76 9.91 -1.68
CA PRO A 151 14.56 10.39 -0.32
C PRO A 151 13.39 11.38 -0.17
N SER A 152 13.16 12.23 -1.16
CA SER A 152 12.12 13.27 -1.12
C SER A 152 10.71 12.70 -0.98
N ILE A 153 10.49 11.44 -1.41
CA ILE A 153 9.18 10.76 -1.33
C ILE A 153 9.24 9.46 -0.52
N GLY A 154 10.39 9.17 0.11
CA GLY A 154 10.56 8.00 0.99
C GLY A 154 10.51 6.66 0.26
N VAL A 155 10.97 6.60 -0.99
CA VAL A 155 11.08 5.36 -1.78
C VAL A 155 12.46 4.75 -1.59
N ASP A 156 12.51 3.45 -1.27
CA ASP A 156 13.71 2.60 -1.30
C ASP A 156 13.27 1.20 -1.72
N LEU A 157 13.41 0.88 -3.03
CA LEU A 157 12.79 -0.29 -3.64
C LEU A 157 13.79 -1.04 -4.53
N PRO A 158 13.72 -2.40 -4.55
CA PRO A 158 14.48 -3.22 -5.47
C PRO A 158 13.95 -3.06 -6.89
N VAL A 159 14.88 -3.05 -7.84
CA VAL A 159 14.61 -3.10 -9.29
C VAL A 159 14.94 -4.50 -9.78
N ARG A 160 13.97 -5.16 -10.40
CA ARG A 160 14.08 -6.52 -10.90
C ARG A 160 14.19 -6.57 -12.42
N HIS A 161 14.70 -7.69 -12.93
CA HIS A 161 14.71 -7.96 -14.37
C HIS A 161 13.28 -8.11 -14.90
N GLY A 162 12.99 -7.39 -15.98
CA GLY A 162 11.66 -7.37 -16.60
C GLY A 162 10.63 -6.56 -15.82
N ALA A 163 9.43 -6.48 -16.39
CA ALA A 163 8.31 -5.74 -15.81
C ALA A 163 7.06 -6.63 -15.76
N ASP A 164 7.22 -7.91 -15.41
CA ASP A 164 6.08 -8.81 -15.23
C ASP A 164 5.39 -8.59 -13.87
N ALA A 165 4.27 -9.26 -13.68
CA ALA A 165 3.48 -9.12 -12.47
C ALA A 165 4.30 -9.41 -11.21
N TYR A 166 5.21 -10.41 -11.23
CA TYR A 166 6.05 -10.72 -10.09
C TYR A 166 6.99 -9.54 -9.73
N ALA A 167 7.68 -8.97 -10.73
CA ALA A 167 8.58 -7.85 -10.52
C ALA A 167 7.85 -6.62 -9.96
N LEU A 168 6.68 -6.29 -10.55
CA LEU A 168 5.88 -5.13 -10.18
C LEU A 168 5.15 -5.30 -8.84
N ASP A 169 4.81 -6.52 -8.47
CA ASP A 169 4.20 -6.83 -7.17
C ASP A 169 5.21 -6.76 -6.02
N ASN A 170 6.49 -7.00 -6.29
CA ASN A 170 7.55 -7.09 -5.28
C ASN A 170 8.59 -5.98 -5.40
N GLY A 171 8.29 -4.89 -6.10
CA GLY A 171 9.18 -3.75 -6.26
C GLY A 171 8.98 -3.05 -7.58
N LEU A 172 10.09 -2.81 -8.27
CA LEU A 172 10.13 -2.13 -9.56
C LEU A 172 10.66 -3.08 -10.63
N GLY A 173 10.22 -2.89 -11.86
CA GLY A 173 10.67 -3.65 -13.01
C GLY A 173 11.57 -2.81 -13.92
N HIS A 174 12.68 -3.38 -14.39
CA HIS A 174 13.47 -2.80 -15.47
C HIS A 174 12.94 -3.27 -16.82
N LEU A 175 12.58 -2.32 -17.68
CA LEU A 175 12.02 -2.66 -18.99
C LEU A 175 13.11 -3.24 -19.92
N HIS A 176 12.92 -4.50 -20.30
CA HIS A 176 13.81 -5.19 -21.24
C HIS A 176 13.90 -4.42 -22.57
N GLY A 177 15.04 -4.47 -23.21
CA GLY A 177 15.32 -3.68 -24.42
C GLY A 177 15.78 -2.25 -24.14
N THR A 178 15.75 -1.79 -22.87
CA THR A 178 16.38 -0.53 -22.46
C THR A 178 17.73 -0.76 -21.80
N SER A 179 18.55 0.29 -21.66
CA SER A 179 19.88 0.18 -21.08
C SER A 179 19.82 -0.26 -19.62
N LEU A 180 20.69 -1.18 -19.21
CA LEU A 180 20.85 -1.55 -17.82
C LEU A 180 21.27 -0.33 -16.98
N PRO A 181 20.86 -0.23 -15.71
CA PRO A 181 20.96 0.99 -14.88
C PRO A 181 22.37 1.17 -14.27
N VAL A 182 23.43 1.08 -15.10
CA VAL A 182 24.85 1.23 -14.70
C VAL A 182 25.43 2.57 -15.12
N GLY A 183 24.61 3.50 -15.57
CA GLY A 183 25.02 4.79 -16.10
C GLY A 183 25.82 4.67 -17.40
N GLY A 184 26.27 5.79 -17.89
CA GLY A 184 27.05 5.91 -19.12
C GLY A 184 26.46 6.91 -20.09
N THR A 185 27.29 7.40 -21.01
CA THR A 185 26.87 8.31 -22.05
C THR A 185 25.93 7.62 -23.04
N SER A 186 24.88 8.29 -23.48
CA SER A 186 23.90 7.77 -24.45
C SER A 186 23.22 6.47 -23.99
N THR A 187 22.96 6.34 -22.69
CA THR A 187 22.20 5.23 -22.11
C THR A 187 20.84 5.73 -21.63
N HIS A 188 19.79 4.94 -21.90
CA HIS A 188 18.42 5.18 -21.44
C HIS A 188 17.90 3.94 -20.75
N SER A 189 17.78 4.00 -19.41
CA SER A 189 17.24 2.91 -18.59
C SER A 189 15.81 3.26 -18.17
N VAL A 190 14.87 2.37 -18.47
CA VAL A 190 13.46 2.54 -18.08
C VAL A 190 13.14 1.63 -16.91
N ILE A 191 12.68 2.23 -15.83
CA ILE A 191 12.24 1.53 -14.62
C ILE A 191 10.77 1.87 -14.40
N THR A 192 9.95 0.85 -14.22
CA THR A 192 8.51 0.97 -14.05
C THR A 192 8.07 0.38 -12.70
N GLY A 193 6.95 0.85 -12.20
CA GLY A 193 6.36 0.38 -10.96
C GLY A 193 4.90 0.77 -10.84
N HIS A 194 4.16 0.01 -10.05
CA HIS A 194 2.75 0.31 -9.81
C HIS A 194 2.56 1.62 -9.03
N THR A 195 1.48 2.34 -9.37
CA THR A 195 0.99 3.50 -8.63
C THR A 195 -0.45 3.25 -8.18
N GLY A 196 -0.85 3.82 -7.02
CA GLY A 196 -2.25 3.76 -6.56
C GLY A 196 -2.72 2.39 -6.04
N VAL A 197 -1.83 1.45 -5.78
CA VAL A 197 -2.17 0.19 -5.13
C VAL A 197 -2.35 0.44 -3.64
N ALA A 198 -3.54 0.14 -3.11
CA ALA A 198 -3.98 0.58 -1.78
C ALA A 198 -3.10 0.08 -0.62
N ASP A 199 -2.43 -1.06 -0.80
CA ASP A 199 -1.61 -1.75 0.20
C ASP A 199 -0.09 -1.62 -0.03
N LYS A 200 0.34 -0.99 -1.15
CA LYS A 200 1.76 -0.90 -1.53
C LYS A 200 2.14 0.55 -1.87
N ALA A 201 3.09 1.09 -1.11
CA ALA A 201 3.56 2.47 -1.31
C ALA A 201 4.52 2.65 -2.51
N LEU A 202 4.61 1.68 -3.44
CA LEU A 202 5.58 1.61 -4.53
C LEU A 202 5.88 3.00 -5.15
N PHE A 203 5.44 3.26 -6.38
CA PHE A 203 5.60 4.57 -7.04
C PHE A 203 4.40 5.51 -6.85
N THR A 204 3.53 5.27 -5.87
CA THR A 204 2.31 6.06 -5.64
C THR A 204 2.60 7.55 -5.44
N ARG A 205 3.76 7.88 -4.85
CA ARG A 205 4.14 9.27 -4.55
C ARG A 205 5.02 9.93 -5.62
N LEU A 206 5.23 9.32 -6.79
CA LEU A 206 6.04 9.91 -7.87
C LEU A 206 5.52 11.30 -8.32
N THR A 207 4.23 11.55 -8.22
CA THR A 207 3.63 12.85 -8.54
C THR A 207 4.03 13.98 -7.57
N GLU A 208 4.61 13.65 -6.42
CA GLU A 208 5.12 14.64 -5.45
C GLU A 208 6.52 15.12 -5.80
N LEU A 209 7.24 14.43 -6.69
CA LEU A 209 8.56 14.83 -7.15
C LEU A 209 8.53 16.18 -7.86
N ARG A 210 9.65 16.87 -7.79
CA ARG A 210 9.85 18.16 -8.45
C ARG A 210 11.13 18.12 -9.28
N LYS A 211 11.15 18.91 -10.34
CA LYS A 211 12.41 19.15 -11.07
C LYS A 211 13.50 19.64 -10.12
N GLY A 212 14.63 18.94 -10.15
CA GLY A 212 15.76 19.21 -9.29
C GLY A 212 15.91 18.24 -8.12
N ASP A 213 14.88 17.45 -7.77
CA ASP A 213 14.99 16.40 -6.77
C ASP A 213 16.05 15.39 -7.17
N VAL A 214 16.73 14.82 -6.17
CA VAL A 214 17.79 13.84 -6.39
C VAL A 214 17.30 12.47 -5.98
N PHE A 215 17.63 11.50 -6.82
CA PHE A 215 17.43 10.09 -6.50
C PHE A 215 18.70 9.28 -6.80
N TYR A 216 18.79 8.11 -6.22
CA TYR A 216 19.97 7.27 -6.31
C TYR A 216 19.60 5.91 -6.88
N VAL A 217 20.47 5.39 -7.76
CA VAL A 217 20.43 4.01 -8.22
C VAL A 217 21.66 3.31 -7.67
N LYS A 218 21.45 2.34 -6.79
CA LYS A 218 22.48 1.52 -6.19
C LYS A 218 22.59 0.22 -6.97
N VAL A 219 23.74 -0.01 -7.58
CA VAL A 219 23.97 -1.20 -8.42
C VAL A 219 25.40 -1.70 -8.21
N ALA A 220 25.55 -2.97 -7.82
CA ALA A 220 26.82 -3.53 -7.39
C ALA A 220 27.44 -2.64 -6.29
N ALA A 221 28.70 -2.28 -6.39
CA ALA A 221 29.39 -1.37 -5.47
C ALA A 221 29.28 0.12 -5.85
N GLN A 222 28.34 0.49 -6.74
CA GLN A 222 28.20 1.86 -7.25
C GLN A 222 26.89 2.48 -6.77
N THR A 223 26.94 3.76 -6.41
CA THR A 223 25.77 4.60 -6.21
C THR A 223 25.78 5.70 -7.25
N LEU A 224 24.81 5.68 -8.13
CA LEU A 224 24.65 6.66 -9.19
C LEU A 224 23.62 7.69 -8.72
N ALA A 225 23.99 8.96 -8.67
CA ALA A 225 23.10 10.05 -8.34
C ALA A 225 22.50 10.63 -9.62
N TYR A 226 21.18 10.73 -9.65
CA TYR A 226 20.41 11.32 -10.73
C TYR A 226 19.64 12.51 -10.21
N LYS A 227 19.36 13.44 -11.08
CA LYS A 227 18.54 14.61 -10.81
C LYS A 227 17.30 14.58 -11.70
N VAL A 228 16.14 14.80 -11.12
CA VAL A 228 14.89 14.92 -11.87
C VAL A 228 14.98 16.16 -12.75
N ASP A 229 14.99 15.97 -14.05
CA ASP A 229 15.02 17.05 -15.02
C ASP A 229 13.62 17.38 -15.53
N TRP A 230 12.78 16.37 -15.68
CA TRP A 230 11.45 16.54 -16.25
C TRP A 230 10.46 15.55 -15.65
N LEU A 231 9.18 15.97 -15.55
CA LEU A 231 8.06 15.20 -15.05
C LEU A 231 6.84 15.45 -15.94
N GLN A 232 6.13 14.40 -16.27
CA GLN A 232 4.90 14.50 -17.04
C GLN A 232 3.86 13.50 -16.53
N CYS A 233 2.63 13.96 -16.36
CA CYS A 233 1.47 13.09 -16.23
C CYS A 233 0.82 12.94 -17.61
N ILE A 234 0.74 11.71 -18.11
CA ILE A 234 0.07 11.39 -19.36
C ILE A 234 -1.21 10.61 -19.06
N ARG A 235 -2.23 10.83 -19.87
CA ARG A 235 -3.44 9.99 -19.82
C ARG A 235 -3.24 8.80 -20.76
N GLN A 236 -3.86 7.68 -20.43
CA GLN A 236 -3.79 6.46 -21.25
C GLN A 236 -4.22 6.69 -22.72
N SER A 237 -5.08 7.68 -22.98
CA SER A 237 -5.49 8.08 -24.33
C SER A 237 -4.41 8.82 -25.12
N ASP A 238 -3.31 9.25 -24.49
CA ASP A 238 -2.26 10.07 -25.11
C ASP A 238 -0.99 9.24 -25.44
N GLU A 239 -1.05 7.92 -25.28
CA GLU A 239 0.10 7.01 -25.46
C GLU A 239 0.73 7.06 -26.87
N GLY A 240 -0.02 7.46 -27.88
CA GLY A 240 0.49 7.62 -29.26
C GLY A 240 1.39 8.86 -29.50
N ARG A 241 1.65 9.71 -28.51
CA ARG A 241 2.41 10.96 -28.65
C ARG A 241 3.84 10.93 -28.16
N MET A 242 4.32 9.79 -27.69
CA MET A 242 5.67 9.63 -27.12
C MET A 242 6.68 9.03 -28.11
N ALA A 243 6.42 9.12 -29.41
CA ALA A 243 7.38 8.73 -30.46
C ALA A 243 8.26 9.93 -30.86
#